data_7393562d74c028fadd4d42134256c3dc
#
_entry.id   7393562d74c028fadd4d42134256c3dc
#
_cell.length_a   1.000
_cell.length_b   1.000
_cell.length_c   1.000
_cell.angle_alpha   90.00
_cell.angle_beta   90.00
_cell.angle_gamma   90.00
#
_symmetry.space_group_name_H-M   'P 1'
#
loop_
_entity.id
_entity.type
_entity.pdbx_description
1 polymer ?
#
loop_
_entity_poly.entity_id
_entity_poly.type
_entity_poly.pdbx_seq_one_letter_code
_entity_poly.pdbx_strand_id
1 'polypeptide(L)'
;KNIYEITSMFIGELSQFLQNMKLTTQQELIGSQILKEIRARVGFLIDVGLDYLSLSRATGTLSGGEAQRIRLATQIGSGLVGVCYILDEPSIGLHQRDNDKLLATLKNLRDLGNTLIVVEHDEDTMRAADYIVDVGPGAGSHGGQIVASGTVEEIMNTPESITGQYLSGAKKIPVPETRRKPTGWLTVRSAEENDLKKIDVKFPLGVFTCV
;
A
#
# COMPACT_ATOMS: atom_id res chain seq x y z
N LYS A 1 -23.52 17.91 11.63
CA LYS A 1 -22.21 17.63 12.25
C LYS A 1 -21.33 18.87 12.20
N ASN A 2 -20.56 19.11 13.24
CA ASN A 2 -19.56 20.18 13.28
C ASN A 2 -18.23 19.71 12.66
N ILE A 3 -17.28 20.61 12.49
CA ILE A 3 -15.98 20.30 11.84
C ILE A 3 -15.19 19.26 12.63
N TYR A 4 -15.22 19.30 13.95
CA TYR A 4 -14.53 18.34 14.81
C TYR A 4 -15.08 16.92 14.62
N GLU A 5 -16.40 16.76 14.62
CA GLU A 5 -17.05 15.47 14.37
C GLU A 5 -16.71 14.91 13.00
N ILE A 6 -16.66 15.77 11.97
CA ILE A 6 -16.34 15.38 10.60
C ILE A 6 -14.87 14.95 10.49
N THR A 7 -13.94 15.70 11.05
CA THR A 7 -12.50 15.39 10.96
C THR A 7 -12.10 14.21 11.83
N SER A 8 -12.89 13.87 12.85
CA SER A 8 -12.65 12.71 13.72
C SER A 8 -13.20 11.39 13.15
N MET A 9 -13.99 11.43 12.08
CA MET A 9 -14.42 10.22 11.37
C MET A 9 -13.26 9.53 10.69
N PHE A 10 -13.33 8.22 10.57
CA PHE A 10 -12.46 7.51 9.64
C PHE A 10 -12.74 7.95 8.20
N ILE A 11 -11.70 8.00 7.37
CA ILE A 11 -11.80 8.48 5.97
C ILE A 11 -12.86 7.69 5.18
N GLY A 12 -12.98 6.37 5.43
CA GLY A 12 -14.04 5.55 4.84
C GLY A 12 -15.45 5.99 5.24
N GLU A 13 -15.67 6.28 6.52
CA GLU A 13 -16.94 6.80 7.04
C GLU A 13 -17.24 8.21 6.53
N LEU A 14 -16.20 9.05 6.48
CA LEU A 14 -16.29 10.40 5.92
C LEU A 14 -16.72 10.37 4.45
N SER A 15 -16.18 9.48 3.66
CA SER A 15 -16.56 9.29 2.26
C SER A 15 -18.06 8.95 2.14
N GLN A 16 -18.54 7.98 2.92
CA GLN A 16 -19.96 7.62 2.93
C GLN A 16 -20.84 8.78 3.39
N PHE A 17 -20.43 9.52 4.40
CA PHE A 17 -21.15 10.70 4.88
C PHE A 17 -21.26 11.75 3.77
N LEU A 18 -20.18 12.07 3.07
CA LEU A 18 -20.15 13.04 1.98
C LEU A 18 -20.99 12.59 0.77
N GLN A 19 -21.01 11.29 0.45
CA GLN A 19 -21.81 10.74 -0.64
C GLN A 19 -23.32 10.84 -0.34
N ASN A 20 -23.73 10.58 0.89
CA ASN A 20 -25.12 10.55 1.33
C ASN A 20 -25.65 11.93 1.77
N MET A 21 -24.82 12.99 1.68
CA MET A 21 -25.21 14.33 2.11
C MET A 21 -26.31 14.89 1.19
N LYS A 22 -27.44 15.22 1.79
CA LYS A 22 -28.54 15.90 1.09
C LYS A 22 -28.39 17.40 1.26
N LEU A 23 -28.32 18.12 0.16
CA LEU A 23 -28.23 19.58 0.12
C LEU A 23 -29.57 20.16 -0.32
N THR A 24 -29.87 21.37 0.14
CA THR A 24 -30.93 22.20 -0.44
C THR A 24 -30.46 22.76 -1.78
N THR A 25 -31.38 23.18 -2.64
CA THR A 25 -31.06 23.77 -3.96
C THR A 25 -30.06 24.93 -3.85
N GLN A 26 -30.20 25.78 -2.82
CA GLN A 26 -29.27 26.88 -2.58
C GLN A 26 -27.88 26.39 -2.15
N GLN A 27 -27.81 25.38 -1.30
CA GLN A 27 -26.55 24.77 -0.87
C GLN A 27 -25.84 24.04 -2.02
N GLU A 28 -26.62 23.40 -2.90
CA GLU A 28 -26.06 22.78 -4.11
C GLU A 28 -25.44 23.81 -5.04
N LEU A 29 -26.11 24.93 -5.27
CA LEU A 29 -25.58 26.00 -6.12
C LEU A 29 -24.26 26.56 -5.62
N ILE A 30 -24.08 26.66 -4.30
CA ILE A 30 -22.87 27.22 -3.68
C ILE A 30 -21.81 26.15 -3.47
N GLY A 31 -22.18 24.94 -3.04
CA GLY A 31 -21.28 23.94 -2.48
C GLY A 31 -20.92 22.80 -3.42
N SER A 32 -21.60 22.63 -4.56
CA SER A 32 -21.41 21.46 -5.43
C SER A 32 -19.96 21.28 -5.90
N GLN A 33 -19.30 22.35 -6.33
CA GLN A 33 -17.91 22.31 -6.79
C GLN A 33 -16.95 21.99 -5.65
N ILE A 34 -17.17 22.57 -4.47
CA ILE A 34 -16.35 22.32 -3.28
C ILE A 34 -16.50 20.88 -2.83
N LEU A 35 -17.74 20.35 -2.80
CA LEU A 35 -17.99 18.96 -2.44
C LEU A 35 -17.42 17.96 -3.44
N LYS A 36 -17.45 18.28 -4.73
CA LYS A 36 -16.82 17.48 -5.76
C LYS A 36 -15.33 17.35 -5.50
N GLU A 37 -14.66 18.44 -5.20
CA GLU A 37 -13.22 18.46 -4.90
C GLU A 37 -12.89 17.69 -3.61
N ILE A 38 -13.67 17.90 -2.54
CA ILE A 38 -13.47 17.19 -1.27
C ILE A 38 -13.68 15.67 -1.47
N ARG A 39 -14.72 15.25 -2.19
CA ARG A 39 -14.98 13.83 -2.49
C ARG A 39 -13.85 13.21 -3.28
N ALA A 40 -13.31 13.91 -4.27
CA ALA A 40 -12.16 13.43 -5.04
C ALA A 40 -10.93 13.21 -4.15
N ARG A 41 -10.58 14.19 -3.30
CA ARG A 41 -9.43 14.09 -2.39
C ARG A 41 -9.59 13.00 -1.34
N VAL A 42 -10.78 12.84 -0.77
CA VAL A 42 -11.09 11.74 0.15
C VAL A 42 -11.02 10.40 -0.58
N GLY A 43 -11.49 10.34 -1.83
CA GLY A 43 -11.36 9.16 -2.68
C GLY A 43 -9.90 8.74 -2.87
N PHE A 44 -8.99 9.66 -3.19
CA PHE A 44 -7.57 9.35 -3.34
C PHE A 44 -6.93 8.77 -2.07
N LEU A 45 -7.35 9.25 -0.89
CA LEU A 45 -6.87 8.65 0.38
C LEU A 45 -7.35 7.21 0.56
N ILE A 46 -8.56 6.89 0.11
CA ILE A 46 -9.10 5.51 0.12
C ILE A 46 -8.36 4.64 -0.90
N ASP A 47 -8.10 5.17 -2.10
CA ASP A 47 -7.43 4.46 -3.18
C ASP A 47 -5.99 4.04 -2.82
N VAL A 48 -5.34 4.80 -1.92
CA VAL A 48 -4.02 4.44 -1.37
C VAL A 48 -4.09 3.64 -0.06
N GLY A 49 -5.27 3.14 0.33
CA GLY A 49 -5.45 2.27 1.50
C GLY A 49 -5.37 2.98 2.84
N LEU A 50 -5.81 4.24 2.93
CA LEU A 50 -5.80 5.04 4.16
C LEU A 50 -7.21 5.29 4.74
N ASP A 51 -8.18 4.43 4.41
CA ASP A 51 -9.57 4.53 4.82
C ASP A 51 -9.78 4.46 6.35
N TYR A 52 -8.86 3.84 7.07
CA TYR A 52 -8.85 3.70 8.53
C TYR A 52 -8.28 4.90 9.29
N LEU A 53 -7.66 5.88 8.62
CA LEU A 53 -7.17 7.10 9.26
C LEU A 53 -8.30 8.11 9.46
N SER A 54 -8.08 9.07 10.37
CA SER A 54 -8.93 10.25 10.51
C SER A 54 -8.14 11.52 10.14
N LEU A 55 -8.85 12.56 9.67
CA LEU A 55 -8.22 13.83 9.31
C LEU A 55 -7.67 14.58 10.54
N SER A 56 -8.18 14.26 11.75
CA SER A 56 -7.71 14.84 13.02
C SER A 56 -6.43 14.20 13.54
N ARG A 57 -5.95 13.10 12.92
CA ARG A 57 -4.75 12.39 13.39
C ARG A 57 -3.51 13.26 13.21
N ALA A 58 -2.75 13.42 14.28
CA ALA A 58 -1.52 14.19 14.25
C ALA A 58 -0.46 13.55 13.35
N THR A 59 0.16 14.33 12.47
CA THR A 59 1.16 13.84 11.50
C THR A 59 2.35 13.15 12.14
N GLY A 60 2.76 13.56 13.34
CA GLY A 60 3.85 12.91 14.09
C GLY A 60 3.54 11.49 14.57
N THR A 61 2.28 11.03 14.48
CA THR A 61 1.87 9.66 14.83
C THR A 61 1.75 8.73 13.62
N LEU A 62 1.99 9.24 12.41
CA LEU A 62 1.93 8.46 11.19
C LEU A 62 3.17 7.58 11.05
N SER A 63 2.98 6.37 10.57
CA SER A 63 4.09 5.53 10.11
C SER A 63 4.72 6.12 8.83
N GLY A 64 5.95 5.71 8.50
CA GLY A 64 6.61 6.13 7.26
C GLY A 64 5.78 5.83 6.01
N GLY A 65 5.20 4.63 5.94
CA GLY A 65 4.33 4.21 4.82
C GLY A 65 3.03 5.02 4.75
N GLU A 66 2.39 5.34 5.89
CA GLU A 66 1.20 6.21 5.90
C GLU A 66 1.52 7.61 5.38
N ALA A 67 2.61 8.21 5.84
CA ALA A 67 3.04 9.54 5.40
C ALA A 67 3.36 9.56 3.88
N GLN A 68 4.00 8.52 3.38
CA GLN A 68 4.31 8.38 1.95
C GLN A 68 3.03 8.25 1.11
N ARG A 69 2.06 7.44 1.53
CA ARG A 69 0.77 7.30 0.83
C ARG A 69 -0.06 8.57 0.85
N ILE A 70 -0.03 9.37 1.93
CA ILE A 70 -0.66 10.70 1.95
C ILE A 70 -0.03 11.62 0.90
N ARG A 71 1.31 11.61 0.76
CA ARG A 71 1.99 12.38 -0.28
C ARG A 71 1.58 11.91 -1.67
N LEU A 72 1.52 10.58 -1.89
CA LEU A 72 1.06 10.01 -3.16
C LEU A 72 -0.38 10.45 -3.49
N ALA A 73 -1.32 10.33 -2.55
CA ALA A 73 -2.70 10.79 -2.72
C ALA A 73 -2.78 12.28 -3.07
N THR A 74 -1.93 13.11 -2.47
CA THR A 74 -1.85 14.55 -2.78
C THR A 74 -1.34 14.80 -4.19
N GLN A 75 -0.36 14.04 -4.64
CA GLN A 75 0.21 14.14 -6.00
C GLN A 75 -0.81 13.72 -7.07
N ILE A 76 -1.52 12.61 -6.84
CA ILE A 76 -2.62 12.16 -7.71
C ILE A 76 -3.70 13.25 -7.82
N GLY A 77 -4.08 13.82 -6.68
CA GLY A 77 -5.08 14.89 -6.61
C GLY A 77 -4.70 16.18 -7.33
N SER A 78 -3.43 16.36 -7.69
CA SER A 78 -2.98 17.51 -8.45
C SER A 78 -3.42 17.49 -9.92
N GLY A 79 -3.76 16.31 -10.46
CA GLY A 79 -4.12 16.13 -11.88
C GLY A 79 -3.04 16.50 -12.87
N LEU A 80 -1.78 16.57 -12.43
CA LEU A 80 -0.66 16.92 -13.30
C LEU A 80 -0.40 15.82 -14.33
N VAL A 81 -0.05 16.22 -15.54
CA VAL A 81 0.27 15.35 -16.69
C VAL A 81 1.70 15.64 -17.14
N GLY A 82 2.40 14.62 -17.63
CA GLY A 82 3.78 14.74 -18.09
C GLY A 82 4.80 14.87 -16.96
N VAL A 83 4.46 14.40 -15.77
CA VAL A 83 5.33 14.41 -14.57
C VAL A 83 6.03 13.06 -14.45
N CYS A 84 7.28 13.08 -13.95
CA CYS A 84 7.98 11.87 -13.51
C CYS A 84 7.84 11.72 -12.00
N TYR A 85 7.15 10.67 -11.57
CA TYR A 85 7.01 10.29 -10.16
C TYR A 85 8.06 9.25 -9.80
N ILE A 86 8.79 9.48 -8.71
CA ILE A 86 9.76 8.53 -8.16
C ILE A 86 9.25 8.10 -6.80
N LEU A 87 8.98 6.81 -6.65
CA LEU A 87 8.40 6.21 -5.45
C LEU A 87 9.35 5.13 -4.93
N ASP A 88 9.62 5.19 -3.64
CA ASP A 88 10.49 4.23 -2.94
C ASP A 88 9.64 3.38 -2.01
N GLU A 89 9.51 2.08 -2.31
CA GLU A 89 8.71 1.09 -1.57
C GLU A 89 7.29 1.57 -1.18
N PRO A 90 6.45 2.03 -2.13
CA PRO A 90 5.12 2.56 -1.81
C PRO A 90 4.17 1.50 -1.23
N SER A 91 4.44 0.20 -1.43
CA SER A 91 3.69 -0.92 -0.86
C SER A 91 4.01 -1.20 0.60
N ILE A 92 5.06 -0.58 1.18
CA ILE A 92 5.53 -0.90 2.53
C ILE A 92 4.42 -0.72 3.58
N GLY A 93 4.21 -1.76 4.38
CA GLY A 93 3.19 -1.78 5.43
C GLY A 93 1.74 -1.89 4.92
N LEU A 94 1.53 -2.15 3.63
CA LEU A 94 0.22 -2.51 3.09
C LEU A 94 -0.10 -3.98 3.34
N HIS A 95 -1.36 -4.24 3.61
CA HIS A 95 -1.89 -5.60 3.53
C HIS A 95 -2.02 -5.98 2.04
N GLN A 96 -1.81 -7.27 1.70
CA GLN A 96 -1.94 -7.79 0.33
C GLN A 96 -3.20 -7.28 -0.39
N ARG A 97 -4.33 -7.26 0.29
CA ARG A 97 -5.62 -6.79 -0.23
C ARG A 97 -5.60 -5.31 -0.68
N ASP A 98 -4.78 -4.47 -0.02
CA ASP A 98 -4.73 -3.04 -0.33
C ASP A 98 -3.67 -2.73 -1.40
N ASN A 99 -2.77 -3.68 -1.69
CA ASN A 99 -1.79 -3.58 -2.76
C ASN A 99 -2.46 -3.45 -4.13
N ASP A 100 -3.56 -4.16 -4.37
CA ASP A 100 -4.33 -4.06 -5.62
C ASP A 100 -4.84 -2.64 -5.88
N LYS A 101 -5.29 -1.93 -4.84
CA LYS A 101 -5.74 -0.53 -4.94
C LYS A 101 -4.59 0.39 -5.29
N LEU A 102 -3.43 0.20 -4.63
CA LEU A 102 -2.22 0.96 -4.93
C LEU A 102 -1.81 0.75 -6.39
N LEU A 103 -1.75 -0.49 -6.86
CA LEU A 103 -1.41 -0.82 -8.24
C LEU A 103 -2.38 -0.19 -9.25
N ALA A 104 -3.69 -0.25 -8.99
CA ALA A 104 -4.69 0.40 -9.82
C ALA A 104 -4.45 1.92 -9.89
N THR A 105 -4.12 2.53 -8.77
CA THR A 105 -3.82 3.96 -8.66
C THR A 105 -2.55 4.34 -9.44
N LEU A 106 -1.48 3.55 -9.35
CA LEU A 106 -0.24 3.76 -10.10
C LEU A 106 -0.47 3.63 -11.60
N LYS A 107 -1.24 2.62 -12.03
CA LYS A 107 -1.63 2.44 -13.44
C LYS A 107 -2.43 3.64 -13.95
N ASN A 108 -3.39 4.12 -13.18
CA ASN A 108 -4.16 5.32 -13.54
C ASN A 108 -3.27 6.55 -13.72
N LEU A 109 -2.28 6.76 -12.83
CA LEU A 109 -1.31 7.86 -12.99
C LEU A 109 -0.50 7.74 -14.29
N ARG A 110 -0.03 6.54 -14.63
CA ARG A 110 0.66 6.25 -15.89
C ARG A 110 -0.25 6.57 -17.08
N ASP A 111 -1.48 6.08 -17.06
CA ASP A 111 -2.45 6.22 -18.16
C ASP A 111 -2.87 7.67 -18.40
N LEU A 112 -2.70 8.55 -17.41
CA LEU A 112 -2.83 10.01 -17.57
C LEU A 112 -1.64 10.65 -18.33
N GLY A 113 -0.63 9.87 -18.75
CA GLY A 113 0.53 10.36 -19.48
C GLY A 113 1.72 10.74 -18.61
N ASN A 114 1.79 10.20 -17.40
CA ASN A 114 2.92 10.37 -16.50
C ASN A 114 3.93 9.23 -16.64
N THR A 115 5.17 9.48 -16.19
CA THR A 115 6.20 8.46 -16.02
C THR A 115 6.30 8.09 -14.55
N LEU A 116 6.34 6.80 -14.23
CA LEU A 116 6.52 6.30 -12.87
C LEU A 116 7.79 5.47 -12.79
N ILE A 117 8.65 5.80 -11.83
CA ILE A 117 9.81 4.99 -11.43
C ILE A 117 9.52 4.52 -10.00
N VAL A 118 9.41 3.22 -9.83
CA VAL A 118 9.03 2.61 -8.55
C VAL A 118 10.14 1.66 -8.13
N VAL A 119 10.72 1.89 -6.96
CA VAL A 119 11.62 0.94 -6.32
C VAL A 119 10.75 0.00 -5.49
N GLU A 120 10.74 -1.27 -5.81
CA GLU A 120 9.86 -2.26 -5.18
C GLU A 120 10.48 -3.65 -5.08
N HIS A 121 9.98 -4.41 -4.11
CA HIS A 121 10.35 -5.80 -3.86
C HIS A 121 9.15 -6.75 -3.93
N ASP A 122 7.96 -6.21 -4.13
CA ASP A 122 6.72 -6.96 -4.23
C ASP A 122 6.55 -7.56 -5.63
N GLU A 123 6.22 -8.87 -5.67
CA GLU A 123 6.08 -9.62 -6.93
C GLU A 123 4.93 -9.08 -7.80
N ASP A 124 3.79 -8.74 -7.19
CA ASP A 124 2.62 -8.26 -7.93
C ASP A 124 2.91 -6.91 -8.59
N THR A 125 3.66 -6.04 -7.90
CA THR A 125 4.11 -4.75 -8.44
C THR A 125 5.07 -4.94 -9.61
N MET A 126 6.06 -5.85 -9.48
CA MET A 126 6.98 -6.16 -10.56
C MET A 126 6.25 -6.70 -11.79
N ARG A 127 5.28 -7.63 -11.60
CA ARG A 127 4.47 -8.19 -12.70
C ARG A 127 3.54 -7.16 -13.35
N ALA A 128 3.19 -6.10 -12.64
CA ALA A 128 2.35 -5.03 -13.14
C ALA A 128 3.12 -3.94 -13.89
N ALA A 129 4.46 -3.94 -13.82
CA ALA A 129 5.32 -2.98 -14.46
C ALA A 129 5.42 -3.22 -15.99
N ASP A 130 5.51 -2.13 -16.75
CA ASP A 130 5.74 -2.20 -18.20
C ASP A 130 7.22 -2.51 -18.51
N TYR A 131 8.13 -2.13 -17.60
CA TYR A 131 9.57 -2.31 -17.75
C TYR A 131 10.23 -2.47 -16.38
N ILE A 132 11.16 -3.40 -16.26
CA ILE A 132 11.91 -3.68 -15.02
C ILE A 132 13.39 -3.42 -15.27
N VAL A 133 14.05 -2.84 -14.29
CA VAL A 133 15.51 -2.72 -14.21
C VAL A 133 15.97 -3.47 -12.96
N ASP A 134 16.63 -4.60 -13.15
CA ASP A 134 17.15 -5.43 -12.05
C ASP A 134 18.59 -4.99 -11.70
N VAL A 135 18.75 -4.50 -10.47
CA VAL A 135 20.03 -3.96 -9.97
C VAL A 135 20.64 -4.92 -8.96
N GLY A 136 21.85 -5.38 -9.23
CA GLY A 136 22.52 -6.38 -8.39
C GLY A 136 24.02 -6.48 -8.69
N PRO A 137 24.60 -7.70 -8.54
CA PRO A 137 24.03 -8.92 -7.92
C PRO A 137 23.95 -8.87 -6.40
N GLY A 138 24.71 -8.02 -5.74
CA GLY A 138 24.76 -7.89 -4.27
C GLY A 138 24.37 -6.48 -3.82
N ALA A 139 24.64 -6.18 -2.55
CA ALA A 139 24.40 -4.88 -1.95
C ALA A 139 25.72 -4.13 -1.68
N GLY A 140 25.64 -2.81 -1.52
CA GLY A 140 26.79 -1.95 -1.21
C GLY A 140 27.86 -2.00 -2.30
N SER A 141 29.12 -2.14 -1.91
CA SER A 141 30.29 -2.18 -2.82
C SER A 141 30.29 -3.38 -3.80
N HIS A 142 29.49 -4.42 -3.53
CA HIS A 142 29.36 -5.61 -4.37
C HIS A 142 28.12 -5.61 -5.27
N GLY A 143 27.39 -4.50 -5.31
CA GLY A 143 26.17 -4.31 -6.10
C GLY A 143 26.28 -3.12 -7.05
N GLY A 144 25.11 -2.60 -7.43
CA GLY A 144 25.01 -1.37 -8.25
C GLY A 144 25.25 -1.60 -9.75
N GLN A 145 25.19 -2.84 -10.22
CA GLN A 145 25.24 -3.17 -11.64
C GLN A 145 23.84 -3.48 -12.16
N ILE A 146 23.57 -3.13 -13.41
CA ILE A 146 22.33 -3.59 -14.07
C ILE A 146 22.57 -5.03 -14.51
N VAL A 147 21.88 -5.97 -13.88
CA VAL A 147 21.97 -7.40 -14.16
C VAL A 147 21.08 -7.76 -15.35
N ALA A 148 19.88 -7.19 -15.39
CA ALA A 148 18.91 -7.37 -16.46
C ALA A 148 18.03 -6.13 -16.57
N SER A 149 17.49 -5.89 -17.76
CA SER A 149 16.47 -4.85 -17.97
C SER A 149 15.57 -5.23 -19.14
N GLY A 150 14.28 -4.96 -19.01
CA GLY A 150 13.29 -5.31 -20.04
C GLY A 150 11.90 -5.54 -19.45
N THR A 151 11.07 -6.22 -20.22
CA THR A 151 9.75 -6.70 -19.79
C THR A 151 9.89 -7.81 -18.74
N VAL A 152 8.79 -8.15 -18.08
CA VAL A 152 8.76 -9.25 -17.09
C VAL A 152 9.27 -10.54 -17.71
N GLU A 153 8.86 -10.86 -18.94
CA GLU A 153 9.28 -12.06 -19.68
C GLU A 153 10.78 -12.06 -19.97
N GLU A 154 11.36 -10.92 -20.36
CA GLU A 154 12.80 -10.79 -20.59
C GLU A 154 13.60 -10.99 -19.31
N ILE A 155 13.15 -10.42 -18.18
CA ILE A 155 13.75 -10.62 -16.87
C ILE A 155 13.69 -12.10 -16.44
N MET A 156 12.52 -12.74 -16.60
CA MET A 156 12.33 -14.16 -16.26
C MET A 156 13.23 -15.10 -17.09
N ASN A 157 13.58 -14.70 -18.30
CA ASN A 157 14.44 -15.48 -19.21
C ASN A 157 15.94 -15.14 -19.07
N THR A 158 16.32 -14.22 -18.18
CA THR A 158 17.73 -13.86 -17.93
C THR A 158 18.29 -14.72 -16.81
N PRO A 159 19.20 -15.69 -17.07
CA PRO A 159 19.69 -16.63 -16.05
C PRO A 159 20.43 -15.96 -14.89
N GLU A 160 21.08 -14.84 -15.15
CA GLU A 160 21.87 -14.07 -14.18
C GLU A 160 20.99 -13.30 -13.21
N SER A 161 19.70 -13.03 -13.58
CA SER A 161 18.75 -12.32 -12.74
C SER A 161 18.20 -13.24 -11.65
N ILE A 162 18.54 -12.97 -10.40
CA ILE A 162 17.94 -13.66 -9.24
C ILE A 162 16.45 -13.32 -9.17
N THR A 163 16.08 -12.08 -9.43
CA THR A 163 14.68 -11.62 -9.52
C THR A 163 13.92 -12.44 -10.56
N GLY A 164 14.50 -12.60 -11.75
CA GLY A 164 13.91 -13.41 -12.82
C GLY A 164 13.75 -14.89 -12.46
N GLN A 165 14.72 -15.46 -11.74
CA GLN A 165 14.64 -16.85 -11.26
C GLN A 165 13.48 -17.04 -10.27
N TYR A 166 13.19 -16.06 -9.40
CA TYR A 166 12.04 -16.12 -8.48
C TYR A 166 10.73 -15.85 -9.22
N LEU A 167 10.64 -14.85 -10.08
CA LEU A 167 9.45 -14.54 -10.87
C LEU A 167 9.02 -15.69 -11.79
N SER A 168 9.97 -16.42 -12.37
CA SER A 168 9.71 -17.60 -13.20
C SER A 168 9.36 -18.85 -12.40
N GLY A 169 9.58 -18.85 -11.08
CA GLY A 169 9.44 -20.03 -10.22
C GLY A 169 10.59 -21.05 -10.33
N ALA A 170 11.64 -20.77 -11.14
CA ALA A 170 12.84 -21.59 -11.21
C ALA A 170 13.54 -21.68 -9.85
N LYS A 171 13.47 -20.60 -9.09
CA LYS A 171 13.95 -20.53 -7.70
C LYS A 171 12.76 -20.20 -6.78
N LYS A 172 12.67 -20.93 -5.67
CA LYS A 172 11.63 -20.70 -4.66
C LYS A 172 12.13 -21.06 -3.27
N ILE A 173 11.57 -20.43 -2.26
CA ILE A 173 11.76 -20.82 -0.87
C ILE A 173 10.87 -22.03 -0.61
N PRO A 174 11.44 -23.23 -0.34
CA PRO A 174 10.63 -24.43 -0.18
C PRO A 174 9.80 -24.35 1.10
N VAL A 175 8.56 -24.74 1.03
CA VAL A 175 7.73 -24.99 2.22
C VAL A 175 8.15 -26.35 2.80
N PRO A 176 8.60 -26.42 4.07
CA PRO A 176 9.03 -27.68 4.66
C PRO A 176 7.86 -28.66 4.76
N GLU A 177 8.08 -29.92 4.37
CA GLU A 177 7.10 -30.99 4.45
C GLU A 177 6.70 -31.30 5.89
N THR A 178 7.65 -31.18 6.81
CA THR A 178 7.42 -31.42 8.24
C THR A 178 7.59 -30.15 9.04
N ARG A 179 6.65 -29.87 9.93
CA ARG A 179 6.71 -28.73 10.85
C ARG A 179 7.28 -29.15 12.20
N ARG A 180 8.01 -28.26 12.84
CA ARG A 180 8.48 -28.47 14.21
C ARG A 180 7.27 -28.59 15.16
N LYS A 181 7.37 -29.49 16.14
CA LYS A 181 6.37 -29.60 17.19
C LYS A 181 6.66 -28.58 18.29
N PRO A 182 5.63 -27.93 18.84
CA PRO A 182 5.81 -27.04 20.00
C PRO A 182 6.39 -27.78 21.19
N THR A 183 7.28 -27.11 21.94
CA THR A 183 7.84 -27.62 23.21
C THR A 183 7.00 -27.20 24.41
N GLY A 184 6.08 -26.26 24.24
CA GLY A 184 5.21 -25.70 25.25
C GLY A 184 4.32 -24.60 24.68
N TRP A 185 3.62 -23.90 25.55
CA TRP A 185 2.66 -22.86 25.16
C TRP A 185 2.75 -21.65 26.10
N LEU A 186 2.82 -20.46 25.51
CA LEU A 186 2.54 -19.20 26.19
C LEU A 186 1.06 -18.87 25.97
N THR A 187 0.32 -18.67 27.05
CA THR A 187 -1.12 -18.35 26.96
C THR A 187 -1.35 -16.91 27.40
N VAL A 188 -1.94 -16.10 26.54
CA VAL A 188 -2.49 -14.78 26.88
C VAL A 188 -4.00 -14.97 27.04
N ARG A 189 -4.56 -14.48 28.15
CA ARG A 189 -5.98 -14.62 28.46
C ARG A 189 -6.65 -13.27 28.59
N SER A 190 -7.89 -13.20 28.09
CA SER A 190 -8.76 -12.01 28.22
C SER A 190 -8.08 -10.72 27.75
N ALA A 191 -7.29 -10.78 26.66
CA ALA A 191 -6.68 -9.61 26.09
C ALA A 191 -7.75 -8.69 25.48
N GLU A 192 -7.85 -7.46 26.01
CA GLU A 192 -8.89 -6.47 25.61
C GLU A 192 -8.31 -5.08 25.35
N GLU A 193 -6.97 -4.95 25.29
CA GLU A 193 -6.32 -3.68 24.98
C GLU A 193 -6.50 -3.32 23.51
N ASN A 194 -6.62 -2.03 23.20
CA ASN A 194 -6.89 -1.49 21.88
C ASN A 194 -8.15 -2.10 21.24
N ASP A 195 -8.02 -2.74 20.08
CA ASP A 195 -9.15 -3.33 19.33
C ASP A 195 -9.43 -4.79 19.68
N LEU A 196 -8.72 -5.37 20.63
CA LEU A 196 -8.90 -6.77 21.02
C LEU A 196 -10.22 -6.99 21.75
N LYS A 197 -10.93 -8.05 21.38
CA LYS A 197 -12.29 -8.36 21.85
C LYS A 197 -12.29 -9.43 22.95
N LYS A 198 -11.47 -9.20 24.00
CA LYS A 198 -11.35 -10.11 25.16
C LYS A 198 -10.99 -11.52 24.73
N ILE A 199 -9.93 -11.62 23.91
CA ILE A 199 -9.51 -12.88 23.29
C ILE A 199 -8.58 -13.69 24.19
N ASP A 200 -8.67 -15.01 24.08
CA ASP A 200 -7.69 -15.96 24.61
C ASP A 200 -6.86 -16.48 23.43
N VAL A 201 -5.54 -16.40 23.52
CA VAL A 201 -4.65 -16.89 22.48
C VAL A 201 -3.47 -17.66 23.06
N LYS A 202 -3.07 -18.74 22.37
CA LYS A 202 -1.92 -19.56 22.73
C LYS A 202 -0.84 -19.45 21.66
N PHE A 203 0.36 -19.07 22.09
CA PHE A 203 1.54 -19.04 21.24
C PHE A 203 2.38 -20.29 21.47
N PRO A 204 2.65 -21.10 20.44
CA PRO A 204 3.48 -22.29 20.59
C PRO A 204 4.94 -21.91 20.80
N LEU A 205 5.63 -22.55 21.76
CA LEU A 205 7.04 -22.34 22.07
C LEU A 205 7.95 -23.28 21.26
N GLY A 206 9.16 -22.81 20.95
CA GLY A 206 10.15 -23.61 20.20
C GLY A 206 9.92 -23.68 18.69
N VAL A 207 8.97 -22.88 18.18
CA VAL A 207 8.62 -22.78 16.76
C VAL A 207 8.56 -21.34 16.31
N PHE A 208 8.61 -21.09 15.01
CA PHE A 208 8.39 -19.78 14.42
C PHE A 208 6.87 -19.59 14.23
N THR A 209 6.33 -18.55 14.85
CA THR A 209 4.90 -18.22 14.81
C THR A 209 4.69 -16.86 14.16
N CYS A 210 3.81 -16.78 13.19
CA CYS A 210 3.36 -15.52 12.61
C CYS A 210 2.02 -15.09 13.24
N VAL A 211 1.86 -13.78 13.45
CA VAL A 211 0.64 -13.12 13.94
C VAL A 211 0.20 -12.09 12.93
#